data_3dc3d0998c3b5e08e7f354d96901db0e
#
_entry.id   3dc3d0998c3b5e08e7f354d96901db0e
#
_cell.length_a   1.000
_cell.length_b   1.000
_cell.length_c   1.000
_cell.angle_alpha   90.00
_cell.angle_beta   90.00
_cell.angle_gamma   90.00
#
_symmetry.space_group_name_H-M   'P 1'
#
loop_
_entity.id
_entity.type
_entity.pdbx_description
1 polymer ?
#
loop_
_entity_poly.entity_id
_entity_poly.type
_entity_poly.pdbx_seq_one_letter_code
_entity_poly.pdbx_strand_id
1 'polypeptide(L)'
;MDAERVDGVRALLIDVDGVLTVSWKPLPGTVEALRAVREAGLGVALVTNTTSRTRASIARILADAGFPVAADDILTAPAVTAAHLAEQYPEARCALLNSGDVREDLTGVTLVDKDSENADDVDVVVLGGAGPEFGYAALDRAFGHLQRGARLVAMHRNLYWRTEDGLRLDSGAFVTGLEAAARVEAEVTGKPSPAFFAAALGHLGVAAEEALMVGDDVESDVLAAQRAGITGVLVRTGKFLPETLEAADGTPDRVVDSFADVPALLGLAQ
;
A
#
# COMPACT_ATOMS: atom_id res chain seq x y z
N MET A 1 10.79 14.92 -25.40
CA MET A 1 12.08 14.54 -24.80
C MET A 1 11.99 13.03 -24.65
N ASP A 2 12.80 12.28 -25.40
CA ASP A 2 12.85 10.84 -25.23
C ASP A 2 13.26 10.55 -23.79
N ALA A 3 12.41 9.84 -23.04
CA ALA A 3 12.74 9.43 -21.69
C ALA A 3 13.96 8.50 -21.78
N GLU A 4 15.05 8.90 -21.16
CA GLU A 4 16.27 8.11 -21.14
C GLU A 4 15.94 6.73 -20.53
N ARG A 5 16.30 5.67 -21.25
CA ARG A 5 16.01 4.28 -20.92
C ARG A 5 16.56 3.93 -19.54
N VAL A 6 15.83 3.11 -18.79
CA VAL A 6 16.30 2.52 -17.53
C VAL A 6 16.76 1.10 -17.80
N ASP A 7 18.05 0.85 -17.61
CA ASP A 7 18.67 -0.47 -17.82
C ASP A 7 18.81 -1.22 -16.48
N GLY A 8 18.95 -2.56 -16.55
CA GLY A 8 19.22 -3.41 -15.40
C GLY A 8 17.99 -3.77 -14.56
N VAL A 9 16.81 -3.31 -14.94
CA VAL A 9 15.55 -3.63 -14.24
C VAL A 9 15.18 -5.10 -14.45
N ARG A 10 14.91 -5.81 -13.35
CA ARG A 10 14.45 -7.20 -13.33
C ARG A 10 13.04 -7.34 -12.79
N ALA A 11 12.56 -6.36 -12.03
CA ALA A 11 11.23 -6.39 -11.45
C ALA A 11 10.61 -5.00 -11.30
N LEU A 12 9.28 -4.94 -11.34
CA LEU A 12 8.49 -3.74 -11.13
C LEU A 12 7.61 -3.89 -9.87
N LEU A 13 7.64 -2.87 -9.03
CA LEU A 13 6.63 -2.59 -8.03
C LEU A 13 5.67 -1.57 -8.65
N ILE A 14 4.38 -1.88 -8.71
CA ILE A 14 3.41 -1.05 -9.43
C ILE A 14 2.26 -0.73 -8.49
N ASP A 15 2.02 0.55 -8.21
CA ASP A 15 0.80 0.93 -7.50
C ASP A 15 -0.44 0.63 -8.35
N VAL A 16 -1.59 0.43 -7.71
CA VAL A 16 -2.82 0.00 -8.39
C VAL A 16 -3.73 1.19 -8.69
N ASP A 17 -4.14 1.92 -7.64
CA ASP A 17 -5.12 3.00 -7.79
C ASP A 17 -4.42 4.30 -8.19
N GLY A 18 -4.80 4.84 -9.34
CA GLY A 18 -4.15 5.98 -9.96
C GLY A 18 -3.05 5.63 -10.98
N VAL A 19 -2.54 4.39 -10.98
CA VAL A 19 -1.49 3.91 -11.90
C VAL A 19 -2.05 2.94 -12.94
N LEU A 20 -2.65 1.84 -12.50
CA LEU A 20 -3.28 0.86 -13.39
C LEU A 20 -4.76 1.16 -13.61
N THR A 21 -5.44 1.59 -12.55
CA THR A 21 -6.87 1.82 -12.53
C THR A 21 -7.23 3.11 -11.79
N VAL A 22 -8.41 3.65 -12.06
CA VAL A 22 -9.10 4.62 -11.20
C VAL A 22 -10.48 4.07 -10.92
N SER A 23 -10.85 3.97 -9.65
CA SER A 23 -12.11 3.32 -9.22
C SER A 23 -12.30 1.93 -9.85
N TRP A 24 -11.23 1.14 -9.92
CA TRP A 24 -11.16 -0.21 -10.50
C TRP A 24 -11.40 -0.29 -12.02
N LYS A 25 -11.49 0.82 -12.71
CA LYS A 25 -11.57 0.89 -14.18
C LYS A 25 -10.16 1.08 -14.74
N PRO A 26 -9.72 0.26 -15.70
CA PRO A 26 -8.41 0.40 -16.32
C PRO A 26 -8.17 1.79 -16.91
N LEU A 27 -7.00 2.34 -16.68
CA LEU A 27 -6.54 3.51 -17.41
C LEU A 27 -6.16 3.10 -18.84
N PRO A 28 -6.26 4.00 -19.83
CA PRO A 28 -5.94 3.68 -21.23
C PRO A 28 -4.53 3.09 -21.40
N GLY A 29 -4.43 1.95 -22.09
CA GLY A 29 -3.16 1.30 -22.44
C GLY A 29 -2.45 0.54 -21.30
N THR A 30 -2.97 0.59 -20.04
CA THR A 30 -2.30 -0.02 -18.89
C THR A 30 -2.35 -1.54 -18.89
N VAL A 31 -3.42 -2.14 -19.44
CA VAL A 31 -3.54 -3.60 -19.58
C VAL A 31 -2.48 -4.14 -20.54
N GLU A 32 -2.35 -3.50 -21.70
CA GLU A 32 -1.35 -3.85 -22.72
C GLU A 32 0.06 -3.64 -22.19
N ALA A 33 0.30 -2.53 -21.49
CA ALA A 33 1.60 -2.25 -20.89
C ALA A 33 2.00 -3.31 -19.86
N LEU A 34 1.08 -3.72 -18.97
CA LEU A 34 1.38 -4.77 -17.99
C LEU A 34 1.62 -6.12 -18.67
N ARG A 35 0.89 -6.42 -19.75
CA ARG A 35 1.13 -7.62 -20.55
C ARG A 35 2.53 -7.60 -21.18
N ALA A 36 2.94 -6.49 -21.78
CA ALA A 36 4.28 -6.35 -22.36
C ALA A 36 5.40 -6.53 -21.32
N VAL A 37 5.23 -5.98 -20.11
CA VAL A 37 6.16 -6.17 -18.99
C VAL A 37 6.28 -7.66 -18.61
N ARG A 38 5.15 -8.37 -18.51
CA ARG A 38 5.11 -9.81 -18.22
C ARG A 38 5.74 -10.65 -19.31
N GLU A 39 5.44 -10.36 -20.57
CA GLU A 39 5.99 -11.07 -21.73
C GLU A 39 7.52 -10.89 -21.87
N ALA A 40 8.04 -9.77 -21.38
CA ALA A 40 9.49 -9.53 -21.27
C ALA A 40 10.15 -10.33 -20.14
N GLY A 41 9.38 -11.09 -19.33
CA GLY A 41 9.90 -11.93 -18.25
C GLY A 41 10.29 -11.15 -16.99
N LEU A 42 9.84 -9.90 -16.84
CA LEU A 42 10.10 -9.10 -15.64
C LEU A 42 9.20 -9.55 -14.49
N GLY A 43 9.76 -9.57 -13.27
CA GLY A 43 8.99 -9.76 -12.05
C GLY A 43 7.98 -8.61 -11.87
N VAL A 44 6.81 -8.90 -11.33
CA VAL A 44 5.78 -7.89 -11.06
C VAL A 44 5.19 -8.10 -9.68
N ALA A 45 5.20 -7.05 -8.85
CA ALA A 45 4.39 -6.96 -7.65
C ALA A 45 3.47 -5.74 -7.74
N LEU A 46 2.17 -5.97 -7.63
CA LEU A 46 1.20 -4.90 -7.48
C LEU A 46 1.16 -4.50 -6.00
N VAL A 47 1.51 -3.26 -5.70
CA VAL A 47 1.71 -2.77 -4.33
C VAL A 47 0.64 -1.73 -3.98
N THR A 48 -0.16 -1.98 -2.94
CA THR A 48 -1.27 -1.08 -2.61
C THR A 48 -1.49 -0.92 -1.10
N ASN A 49 -1.86 0.30 -0.68
CA ASN A 49 -2.31 0.56 0.68
C ASN A 49 -3.80 0.23 0.89
N THR A 50 -4.47 -0.38 -0.09
CA THR A 50 -5.88 -0.79 0.05
C THR A 50 -6.08 -1.73 1.23
N THR A 51 -7.01 -1.37 2.12
CA THR A 51 -7.37 -2.11 3.34
C THR A 51 -8.85 -2.52 3.38
N SER A 52 -9.58 -2.22 2.31
CA SER A 52 -11.02 -2.52 2.21
C SER A 52 -11.33 -3.82 1.48
N ARG A 53 -10.33 -4.49 0.90
CA ARG A 53 -10.44 -5.70 0.09
C ARG A 53 -9.27 -6.63 0.30
N THR A 54 -9.53 -7.95 0.21
CA THR A 54 -8.48 -8.97 0.21
C THR A 54 -7.72 -9.00 -1.11
N ARG A 55 -6.48 -9.52 -1.10
CA ARG A 55 -5.67 -9.76 -2.30
C ARG A 55 -6.43 -10.57 -3.35
N ALA A 56 -7.11 -11.63 -2.92
CA ALA A 56 -7.93 -12.47 -3.80
C ALA A 56 -9.07 -11.68 -4.49
N SER A 57 -9.72 -10.77 -3.75
CA SER A 57 -10.76 -9.90 -4.30
C SER A 57 -10.19 -8.88 -5.29
N ILE A 58 -9.04 -8.27 -4.98
CA ILE A 58 -8.34 -7.32 -5.86
C ILE A 58 -7.92 -8.03 -7.16
N ALA A 59 -7.27 -9.20 -7.04
CA ALA A 59 -6.84 -9.99 -8.21
C ALA A 59 -8.01 -10.31 -9.15
N ARG A 60 -9.14 -10.74 -8.62
CA ARG A 60 -10.33 -11.02 -9.41
C ARG A 60 -10.83 -9.79 -10.16
N ILE A 61 -10.96 -8.64 -9.47
CA ILE A 61 -11.40 -7.38 -10.09
C ILE A 61 -10.46 -6.98 -11.23
N LEU A 62 -9.15 -7.06 -11.02
CA LEU A 62 -8.16 -6.71 -12.03
C LEU A 62 -8.15 -7.72 -13.19
N ALA A 63 -8.28 -9.02 -12.92
CA ALA A 63 -8.37 -10.05 -13.95
C ALA A 63 -9.63 -9.89 -14.81
N ASP A 64 -10.79 -9.60 -14.20
CA ASP A 64 -12.04 -9.30 -14.89
C ASP A 64 -11.91 -8.04 -15.77
N ALA A 65 -11.06 -7.09 -15.39
CA ALA A 65 -10.72 -5.89 -16.15
C ALA A 65 -9.66 -6.14 -17.25
N GLY A 66 -9.13 -7.38 -17.38
CA GLY A 66 -8.20 -7.82 -18.44
C GLY A 66 -6.73 -7.80 -18.06
N PHE A 67 -6.37 -7.47 -16.83
CA PHE A 67 -4.98 -7.51 -16.38
C PHE A 67 -4.50 -8.96 -16.16
N PRO A 68 -3.28 -9.32 -16.58
CA PRO A 68 -2.71 -10.65 -16.36
C PRO A 68 -2.12 -10.78 -14.96
N VAL A 69 -2.98 -10.87 -13.92
CA VAL A 69 -2.57 -10.85 -12.50
C VAL A 69 -3.25 -11.97 -11.71
N ALA A 70 -2.55 -12.46 -10.69
CA ALA A 70 -3.02 -13.41 -9.69
C ALA A 70 -2.93 -12.80 -8.28
N ALA A 71 -3.52 -13.44 -7.28
CA ALA A 71 -3.47 -12.94 -5.90
C ALA A 71 -2.04 -12.87 -5.34
N ASP A 72 -1.16 -13.79 -5.78
CA ASP A 72 0.25 -13.82 -5.36
C ASP A 72 1.08 -12.67 -5.95
N ASP A 73 0.60 -12.02 -7.00
CA ASP A 73 1.25 -10.82 -7.54
C ASP A 73 0.95 -9.56 -6.71
N ILE A 74 0.03 -9.64 -5.73
CA ILE A 74 -0.48 -8.47 -5.01
C ILE A 74 0.06 -8.44 -3.60
N LEU A 75 0.69 -7.34 -3.24
CA LEU A 75 1.14 -7.04 -1.89
C LEU A 75 0.31 -5.88 -1.33
N THR A 76 -0.49 -6.17 -0.32
CA THR A 76 -1.35 -5.18 0.34
C THR A 76 -0.78 -4.77 1.70
N ALA A 77 -1.16 -3.59 2.19
CA ALA A 77 -0.82 -3.18 3.55
C ALA A 77 -1.27 -4.20 4.62
N PRO A 78 -2.48 -4.82 4.55
CA PRO A 78 -2.85 -5.91 5.46
C PRO A 78 -1.89 -7.10 5.44
N ALA A 79 -1.46 -7.56 4.27
CA ALA A 79 -0.54 -8.70 4.17
C ALA A 79 0.85 -8.39 4.76
N VAL A 80 1.38 -7.18 4.50
CA VAL A 80 2.64 -6.73 5.12
C VAL A 80 2.47 -6.56 6.63
N THR A 81 1.33 -6.05 7.09
CA THR A 81 1.02 -5.96 8.52
C THR A 81 1.02 -7.34 9.18
N ALA A 82 0.42 -8.35 8.54
CA ALA A 82 0.42 -9.72 9.06
C ALA A 82 1.84 -10.26 9.23
N ALA A 83 2.70 -10.08 8.21
CA ALA A 83 4.10 -10.49 8.28
C ALA A 83 4.87 -9.76 9.39
N HIS A 84 4.69 -8.44 9.50
CA HIS A 84 5.27 -7.62 10.55
C HIS A 84 4.85 -8.07 11.95
N LEU A 85 3.56 -8.33 12.16
CA LEU A 85 3.04 -8.81 13.45
C LEU A 85 3.60 -10.18 13.80
N ALA A 86 3.69 -11.11 12.85
CA ALA A 86 4.25 -12.44 13.08
C ALA A 86 5.73 -12.39 13.46
N GLU A 87 6.49 -11.44 12.90
CA GLU A 87 7.92 -11.28 13.19
C GLU A 87 8.19 -10.52 14.49
N GLN A 88 7.52 -9.37 14.69
CA GLN A 88 7.82 -8.45 15.79
C GLN A 88 7.00 -8.75 17.06
N TYR A 89 5.83 -9.35 16.90
CA TYR A 89 4.86 -9.62 17.97
C TYR A 89 4.31 -11.05 17.86
N PRO A 90 5.17 -12.08 17.89
CA PRO A 90 4.72 -13.48 17.79
C PRO A 90 3.71 -13.79 18.90
N GLU A 91 2.61 -14.45 18.53
CA GLU A 91 1.51 -14.84 19.44
C GLU A 91 0.70 -13.66 20.03
N ALA A 92 0.99 -12.39 19.66
CA ALA A 92 0.27 -11.24 20.17
C ALA A 92 -1.23 -11.31 19.83
N ARG A 93 -2.04 -10.89 20.77
CA ARG A 93 -3.49 -10.74 20.64
C ARG A 93 -3.81 -9.37 20.07
N CYS A 94 -4.36 -9.33 18.87
CA CYS A 94 -4.54 -8.12 18.10
C CYS A 94 -6.00 -7.68 18.05
N ALA A 95 -6.28 -6.44 18.44
CA ALA A 95 -7.57 -5.79 18.20
C ALA A 95 -7.53 -5.06 16.85
N LEU A 96 -8.34 -5.51 15.90
CA LEU A 96 -8.43 -4.89 14.57
C LEU A 96 -9.57 -3.87 14.51
N LEU A 97 -9.25 -2.63 14.12
CA LEU A 97 -10.20 -1.61 13.72
C LEU A 97 -9.96 -1.26 12.24
N ASN A 98 -10.83 -1.72 11.36
CA ASN A 98 -10.73 -1.58 9.92
C ASN A 98 -12.12 -1.53 9.28
N SER A 99 -12.27 -0.74 8.23
CA SER A 99 -13.43 -0.77 7.35
C SER A 99 -13.18 -1.73 6.19
N GLY A 100 -14.13 -2.63 5.97
CA GLY A 100 -13.96 -3.73 5.02
C GLY A 100 -13.37 -4.99 5.67
N ASP A 101 -13.45 -6.10 4.93
CA ASP A 101 -12.96 -7.39 5.42
C ASP A 101 -11.62 -7.74 4.77
N VAL A 102 -10.57 -7.79 5.60
CA VAL A 102 -9.20 -8.16 5.22
C VAL A 102 -8.66 -9.31 6.08
N ARG A 103 -9.53 -10.00 6.83
CA ARG A 103 -9.12 -11.07 7.76
C ARG A 103 -8.38 -12.22 7.06
N GLU A 104 -8.76 -12.53 5.82
CA GLU A 104 -8.11 -13.53 4.99
C GLU A 104 -6.62 -13.21 4.73
N ASP A 105 -6.28 -11.93 4.60
CA ASP A 105 -4.90 -11.47 4.39
C ASP A 105 -4.09 -11.30 5.69
N LEU A 106 -4.75 -11.37 6.87
CA LEU A 106 -4.12 -11.34 8.19
C LEU A 106 -3.77 -12.77 8.68
N THR A 107 -3.20 -13.58 7.80
CA THR A 107 -2.84 -14.96 8.10
C THR A 107 -1.81 -15.04 9.24
N GLY A 108 -2.08 -15.91 10.21
CA GLY A 108 -1.19 -16.10 11.35
C GLY A 108 -1.34 -15.05 12.47
N VAL A 109 -2.23 -14.06 12.30
CA VAL A 109 -2.52 -13.05 13.34
C VAL A 109 -3.66 -13.52 14.23
N THR A 110 -3.47 -13.51 15.54
CA THR A 110 -4.52 -13.81 16.52
C THR A 110 -5.40 -12.59 16.74
N LEU A 111 -6.52 -12.53 16.02
CA LEU A 111 -7.48 -11.44 16.17
C LEU A 111 -8.43 -11.70 17.34
N VAL A 112 -8.55 -10.71 18.24
CA VAL A 112 -9.47 -10.72 19.37
C VAL A 112 -10.86 -10.27 18.89
N ASP A 113 -11.88 -11.08 19.17
CA ASP A 113 -13.25 -10.65 18.97
C ASP A 113 -13.66 -9.67 20.09
N LYS A 114 -14.19 -8.51 19.68
CA LYS A 114 -14.64 -7.44 20.59
C LYS A 114 -15.72 -7.87 21.60
N ASP A 115 -16.45 -8.94 21.26
CA ASP A 115 -17.56 -9.47 22.06
C ASP A 115 -17.15 -10.71 22.88
N SER A 116 -15.85 -11.10 22.86
CA SER A 116 -15.33 -12.24 23.63
C SER A 116 -15.14 -11.88 25.11
N GLU A 117 -15.12 -12.92 25.97
CA GLU A 117 -14.84 -12.76 27.41
C GLU A 117 -13.47 -12.13 27.71
N ASN A 118 -12.50 -12.30 26.79
CA ASN A 118 -11.13 -11.78 26.89
C ASN A 118 -10.90 -10.58 25.95
N ALA A 119 -11.95 -9.82 25.63
CA ALA A 119 -11.85 -8.66 24.73
C ALA A 119 -10.90 -7.56 25.23
N ASP A 120 -10.63 -7.53 26.54
CA ASP A 120 -9.74 -6.54 27.17
C ASP A 120 -8.26 -6.95 27.17
N ASP A 121 -7.94 -8.21 26.89
CA ASP A 121 -6.58 -8.73 26.84
C ASP A 121 -6.03 -8.60 25.43
N VAL A 122 -5.47 -7.43 25.12
CA VAL A 122 -4.96 -7.04 23.81
C VAL A 122 -3.53 -6.51 23.94
N ASP A 123 -2.64 -7.09 23.12
CA ASP A 123 -1.23 -6.70 23.06
C ASP A 123 -0.97 -5.64 21.99
N VAL A 124 -1.73 -5.69 20.89
CA VAL A 124 -1.57 -4.80 19.74
C VAL A 124 -2.92 -4.30 19.24
N VAL A 125 -3.05 -2.99 19.09
CA VAL A 125 -4.15 -2.35 18.36
C VAL A 125 -3.70 -2.15 16.91
N VAL A 126 -4.45 -2.73 15.97
CA VAL A 126 -4.18 -2.63 14.53
C VAL A 126 -5.24 -1.75 13.87
N LEU A 127 -4.81 -0.64 13.26
CA LEU A 127 -5.68 0.26 12.51
C LEU A 127 -5.48 0.08 11.00
N GLY A 128 -6.56 -0.25 10.31
CA GLY A 128 -6.61 -0.24 8.84
C GLY A 128 -7.31 1.01 8.32
N GLY A 129 -7.96 0.92 7.15
CA GLY A 129 -8.69 2.03 6.53
C GLY A 129 -9.93 2.43 7.30
N ALA A 130 -10.22 3.73 7.31
CA ALA A 130 -11.34 4.29 8.05
C ALA A 130 -12.67 4.18 7.30
N GLY A 131 -13.74 4.06 8.07
CA GLY A 131 -15.11 4.03 7.61
C GLY A 131 -16.09 4.17 8.78
N PRO A 132 -17.36 3.79 8.61
CA PRO A 132 -18.37 3.89 9.67
C PRO A 132 -18.01 3.18 10.98
N GLU A 133 -17.11 2.19 10.92
CA GLU A 133 -16.62 1.42 12.06
C GLU A 133 -15.79 2.28 13.03
N PHE A 134 -15.21 3.41 12.56
CA PHE A 134 -14.40 4.33 13.33
C PHE A 134 -15.26 5.31 14.17
N GLY A 135 -16.34 4.80 14.76
CA GLY A 135 -17.15 5.58 15.70
C GLY A 135 -16.50 5.72 17.06
N TYR A 136 -17.03 6.67 17.89
CA TYR A 136 -16.48 6.99 19.21
C TYR A 136 -16.22 5.74 20.07
N ALA A 137 -17.18 4.82 20.17
CA ALA A 137 -17.04 3.63 21.02
C ALA A 137 -15.89 2.71 20.58
N ALA A 138 -15.60 2.62 19.29
CA ALA A 138 -14.49 1.81 18.77
C ALA A 138 -13.14 2.48 19.04
N LEU A 139 -13.06 3.80 18.84
CA LEU A 139 -11.87 4.59 19.13
C LEU A 139 -11.56 4.65 20.62
N ASP A 140 -12.59 4.77 21.48
CA ASP A 140 -12.45 4.77 22.94
C ASP A 140 -11.94 3.40 23.45
N ARG A 141 -12.43 2.29 22.89
CA ARG A 141 -11.87 0.95 23.17
C ARG A 141 -10.40 0.84 22.75
N ALA A 142 -10.07 1.28 21.52
CA ALA A 142 -8.69 1.28 21.05
C ALA A 142 -7.78 2.09 21.99
N PHE A 143 -8.21 3.28 22.37
CA PHE A 143 -7.53 4.12 23.36
C PHE A 143 -7.36 3.40 24.69
N GLY A 144 -8.41 2.73 25.20
CA GLY A 144 -8.37 1.95 26.44
C GLY A 144 -7.31 0.83 26.39
N HIS A 145 -7.16 0.12 25.26
CA HIS A 145 -6.10 -0.88 25.08
C HIS A 145 -4.72 -0.22 25.12
N LEU A 146 -4.53 0.89 24.41
CA LEU A 146 -3.26 1.65 24.42
C LEU A 146 -2.89 2.14 25.83
N GLN A 147 -3.86 2.60 26.61
CA GLN A 147 -3.64 3.00 28.02
C GLN A 147 -3.23 1.82 28.92
N ARG A 148 -3.60 0.59 28.57
CA ARG A 148 -3.15 -0.64 29.26
C ARG A 148 -1.82 -1.18 28.75
N GLY A 149 -1.17 -0.49 27.80
CA GLY A 149 0.16 -0.80 27.31
C GLY A 149 0.21 -1.55 25.97
N ALA A 150 -0.93 -1.72 25.29
CA ALA A 150 -0.95 -2.28 23.94
C ALA A 150 -0.14 -1.39 22.98
N ARG A 151 0.52 -2.02 22.00
CA ARG A 151 1.19 -1.32 20.89
C ARG A 151 0.18 -0.82 19.86
N LEU A 152 0.55 0.21 19.13
CA LEU A 152 -0.24 0.75 18.03
C LEU A 152 0.45 0.45 16.70
N VAL A 153 -0.21 -0.31 15.85
CA VAL A 153 0.23 -0.61 14.48
C VAL A 153 -0.80 -0.05 13.51
N ALA A 154 -0.35 0.69 12.52
CA ALA A 154 -1.21 1.27 11.48
C ALA A 154 -0.82 0.69 10.11
N MET A 155 -1.81 0.21 9.36
CA MET A 155 -1.61 -0.31 8.01
C MET A 155 -1.17 0.80 7.04
N HIS A 156 -1.57 2.06 7.29
CA HIS A 156 -1.13 3.26 6.58
C HIS A 156 -1.47 4.52 7.38
N ARG A 157 -0.96 5.69 6.90
CA ARG A 157 -1.22 7.01 7.52
C ARG A 157 -1.92 7.99 6.59
N ASN A 158 -2.62 7.52 5.58
CA ASN A 158 -3.37 8.40 4.67
C ASN A 158 -4.39 9.21 5.47
N LEU A 159 -4.36 10.54 5.32
CA LEU A 159 -5.29 11.43 6.03
C LEU A 159 -6.68 11.43 5.38
N TYR A 160 -6.72 11.22 4.07
CA TYR A 160 -7.93 11.20 3.26
C TYR A 160 -7.72 10.37 2.00
N TRP A 161 -8.79 9.99 1.36
CA TRP A 161 -8.83 9.34 0.05
C TRP A 161 -9.90 9.99 -0.83
N ARG A 162 -9.76 9.83 -2.15
CA ARG A 162 -10.67 10.42 -3.12
C ARG A 162 -11.76 9.43 -3.51
N THR A 163 -13.01 9.92 -3.53
CA THR A 163 -14.17 9.21 -4.07
C THR A 163 -14.80 10.02 -5.19
N GLU A 164 -15.80 9.48 -5.87
CA GLU A 164 -16.59 10.21 -6.85
C GLU A 164 -17.29 11.44 -6.23
N ASP A 165 -17.65 11.36 -4.93
CA ASP A 165 -18.31 12.44 -4.17
C ASP A 165 -17.32 13.44 -3.54
N GLY A 166 -16.01 13.31 -3.74
CA GLY A 166 -14.98 14.18 -3.17
C GLY A 166 -14.03 13.47 -2.20
N LEU A 167 -13.38 14.26 -1.34
CA LEU A 167 -12.43 13.73 -0.35
C LEU A 167 -13.16 13.19 0.88
N ARG A 168 -12.72 12.03 1.35
CA ARG A 168 -13.18 11.41 2.58
C ARG A 168 -12.03 11.20 3.55
N LEU A 169 -12.31 11.38 4.82
CA LEU A 169 -11.35 11.17 5.91
C LEU A 169 -10.91 9.71 5.96
N ASP A 170 -9.61 9.48 6.17
CA ASP A 170 -9.05 8.14 6.32
C ASP A 170 -8.38 7.95 7.68
N SER A 171 -7.85 6.76 7.93
CA SER A 171 -7.37 6.31 9.24
C SER A 171 -6.23 7.15 9.80
N GLY A 172 -5.40 7.78 8.97
CA GLY A 172 -4.29 8.62 9.42
C GLY A 172 -4.69 9.72 10.39
N ALA A 173 -5.89 10.30 10.23
CA ALA A 173 -6.43 11.29 11.17
C ALA A 173 -6.71 10.68 12.56
N PHE A 174 -7.23 9.45 12.61
CA PHE A 174 -7.51 8.72 13.85
C PHE A 174 -6.23 8.18 14.48
N VAL A 175 -5.27 7.70 13.68
CA VAL A 175 -3.92 7.33 14.14
C VAL A 175 -3.29 8.50 14.88
N THR A 176 -3.24 9.69 14.27
CA THR A 176 -2.68 10.89 14.88
C THR A 176 -3.40 11.27 16.19
N GLY A 177 -4.73 11.15 16.22
CA GLY A 177 -5.52 11.41 17.42
C GLY A 177 -5.21 10.44 18.56
N LEU A 178 -5.10 9.14 18.26
CA LEU A 178 -4.76 8.11 19.25
C LEU A 178 -3.31 8.22 19.74
N GLU A 179 -2.35 8.51 18.85
CA GLU A 179 -0.95 8.78 19.23
C GLU A 179 -0.86 9.93 20.24
N ALA A 180 -1.52 11.05 19.94
CA ALA A 180 -1.52 12.22 20.79
C ALA A 180 -2.20 11.94 22.15
N ALA A 181 -3.35 11.27 22.14
CA ALA A 181 -4.12 10.97 23.35
C ALA A 181 -3.44 9.93 24.24
N ALA A 182 -2.92 8.85 23.67
CA ALA A 182 -2.28 7.76 24.39
C ALA A 182 -0.78 8.01 24.65
N ARG A 183 -0.16 9.00 24.00
CA ARG A 183 1.27 9.30 24.04
C ARG A 183 2.12 8.12 23.58
N VAL A 184 1.71 7.50 22.49
CA VAL A 184 2.41 6.41 21.82
C VAL A 184 2.72 6.84 20.38
N GLU A 185 3.63 6.13 19.72
CA GLU A 185 3.91 6.26 18.30
C GLU A 185 3.43 5.01 17.58
N ALA A 186 2.75 5.19 16.45
CA ALA A 186 2.26 4.07 15.64
C ALA A 186 3.37 3.53 14.74
N GLU A 187 3.53 2.22 14.74
CA GLU A 187 4.34 1.52 13.75
C GLU A 187 3.54 1.42 12.44
N VAL A 188 4.06 2.01 11.37
CA VAL A 188 3.40 2.03 10.06
C VAL A 188 3.98 0.94 9.16
N THR A 189 3.14 0.07 8.64
CA THR A 189 3.55 -1.10 7.85
C THR A 189 3.36 -0.93 6.35
N GLY A 190 2.36 -0.17 5.90
CA GLY A 190 2.14 0.14 4.49
C GLY A 190 3.05 1.26 3.96
N LYS A 191 2.96 1.57 2.67
CA LYS A 191 3.70 2.70 2.06
C LYS A 191 3.42 4.00 2.83
N PRO A 192 4.43 4.81 3.13
CA PRO A 192 5.82 4.84 2.68
C PRO A 192 6.81 4.05 3.57
N SER A 193 6.37 3.11 4.39
CA SER A 193 7.25 2.36 5.30
C SER A 193 8.38 1.62 4.58
N PRO A 194 9.64 1.72 5.02
CA PRO A 194 10.74 0.92 4.47
C PRO A 194 10.48 -0.58 4.54
N ALA A 195 9.77 -1.06 5.58
CA ALA A 195 9.42 -2.47 5.72
C ALA A 195 8.51 -2.96 4.58
N PHE A 196 7.64 -2.09 4.05
CA PHE A 196 6.79 -2.41 2.91
C PHE A 196 7.64 -2.71 1.65
N PHE A 197 8.59 -1.84 1.33
CA PHE A 197 9.47 -2.02 0.17
C PHE A 197 10.41 -3.22 0.35
N ALA A 198 10.92 -3.44 1.55
CA ALA A 198 11.73 -4.62 1.86
C ALA A 198 10.91 -5.92 1.65
N ALA A 199 9.66 -5.97 2.10
CA ALA A 199 8.76 -7.09 1.87
C ALA A 199 8.49 -7.32 0.37
N ALA A 200 8.29 -6.24 -0.41
CA ALA A 200 8.07 -6.31 -1.85
C ALA A 200 9.31 -6.84 -2.60
N LEU A 201 10.51 -6.36 -2.26
CA LEU A 201 11.77 -6.85 -2.83
C LEU A 201 12.01 -8.32 -2.47
N GLY A 202 11.77 -8.70 -1.22
CA GLY A 202 11.87 -10.09 -0.75
C GLY A 202 10.90 -11.02 -1.48
N HIS A 203 9.67 -10.56 -1.72
CA HIS A 203 8.66 -11.30 -2.49
C HIS A 203 9.10 -11.52 -3.95
N LEU A 204 9.71 -10.52 -4.57
CA LEU A 204 10.21 -10.59 -5.96
C LEU A 204 11.58 -11.29 -6.06
N GLY A 205 12.33 -11.44 -4.96
CA GLY A 205 13.64 -12.04 -4.95
C GLY A 205 14.69 -11.23 -5.73
N VAL A 206 14.61 -9.90 -5.70
CA VAL A 206 15.53 -8.98 -6.39
C VAL A 206 16.17 -7.99 -5.41
N ALA A 207 17.34 -7.45 -5.79
CA ALA A 207 17.95 -6.34 -5.09
C ALA A 207 17.24 -5.00 -5.43
N ALA A 208 17.37 -4.01 -4.57
CA ALA A 208 16.68 -2.73 -4.75
C ALA A 208 17.05 -2.02 -6.07
N GLU A 209 18.32 -2.05 -6.43
CA GLU A 209 18.86 -1.49 -7.68
C GLU A 209 18.39 -2.20 -8.96
N GLU A 210 17.83 -3.41 -8.83
CA GLU A 210 17.23 -4.18 -9.92
C GLU A 210 15.71 -3.96 -10.05
N ALA A 211 15.14 -3.16 -9.15
CA ALA A 211 13.71 -2.89 -9.08
C ALA A 211 13.36 -1.47 -9.51
N LEU A 212 12.15 -1.32 -10.05
CA LEU A 212 11.58 -0.06 -10.44
C LEU A 212 10.20 0.07 -9.79
N MET A 213 9.96 1.17 -9.06
CA MET A 213 8.65 1.51 -8.51
C MET A 213 7.93 2.48 -9.43
N VAL A 214 6.68 2.17 -9.80
CA VAL A 214 5.80 3.06 -10.53
C VAL A 214 4.63 3.46 -9.64
N GLY A 215 4.50 4.76 -9.37
CA GLY A 215 3.47 5.30 -8.48
C GLY A 215 2.93 6.64 -8.95
N ASP A 216 1.79 7.04 -8.41
CA ASP A 216 1.13 8.33 -8.64
C ASP A 216 1.31 9.31 -7.47
N ASP A 217 1.77 8.81 -6.32
CA ASP A 217 2.05 9.59 -5.12
C ASP A 217 3.56 9.81 -4.99
N VAL A 218 4.00 11.07 -5.15
CA VAL A 218 5.43 11.41 -5.15
C VAL A 218 6.12 11.02 -3.85
N GLU A 219 5.48 11.21 -2.70
CA GLU A 219 6.10 10.96 -1.40
C GLU A 219 6.01 9.49 -0.98
N SER A 220 4.81 8.91 -1.04
CA SER A 220 4.58 7.58 -0.47
C SER A 220 4.96 6.44 -1.39
N ASP A 221 5.01 6.66 -2.69
CA ASP A 221 5.43 5.67 -3.66
C ASP A 221 6.87 5.91 -4.11
N VAL A 222 7.10 7.07 -4.76
CA VAL A 222 8.30 7.31 -5.54
C VAL A 222 9.51 7.62 -4.67
N LEU A 223 9.43 8.70 -3.87
CA LEU A 223 10.56 9.10 -3.01
C LEU A 223 10.80 8.09 -1.87
N ALA A 224 9.74 7.43 -1.39
CA ALA A 224 9.90 6.38 -0.40
C ALA A 224 10.62 5.15 -0.98
N ALA A 225 10.31 4.75 -2.21
CA ALA A 225 11.03 3.69 -2.93
C ALA A 225 12.50 4.07 -3.18
N GLN A 226 12.77 5.31 -3.59
CA GLN A 226 14.14 5.82 -3.78
C GLN A 226 14.95 5.77 -2.48
N ARG A 227 14.34 6.10 -1.33
CA ARG A 227 14.98 5.94 -0.01
C ARG A 227 15.34 4.48 0.32
N ALA A 228 14.64 3.53 -0.28
CA ALA A 228 14.95 2.10 -0.21
C ALA A 228 15.93 1.61 -1.30
N GLY A 229 16.46 2.50 -2.14
CA GLY A 229 17.39 2.18 -3.22
C GLY A 229 16.73 1.70 -4.53
N ILE A 230 15.41 1.81 -4.64
CA ILE A 230 14.61 1.41 -5.81
C ILE A 230 14.50 2.60 -6.76
N THR A 231 14.61 2.38 -8.07
CA THR A 231 14.37 3.44 -9.07
C THR A 231 12.90 3.88 -9.03
N GLY A 232 12.65 5.18 -8.85
CA GLY A 232 11.32 5.75 -8.70
C GLY A 232 10.80 6.42 -9.97
N VAL A 233 9.66 5.96 -10.47
CA VAL A 233 8.95 6.51 -11.64
C VAL A 233 7.61 7.08 -11.21
N LEU A 234 7.41 8.38 -11.43
CA LEU A 234 6.15 9.06 -11.17
C LEU A 234 5.29 9.07 -12.43
N VAL A 235 4.02 8.66 -12.33
CA VAL A 235 3.03 8.84 -13.40
C VAL A 235 2.19 10.09 -13.16
N ARG A 236 1.77 10.79 -14.25
CA ARG A 236 0.92 11.98 -14.18
C ARG A 236 -0.58 11.65 -14.15
N THR A 237 -0.92 10.49 -13.61
CA THR A 237 -2.32 10.04 -13.41
C THR A 237 -2.66 10.03 -11.93
N GLY A 238 -3.88 9.66 -11.58
CA GLY A 238 -4.31 9.45 -10.21
C GLY A 238 -4.22 10.69 -9.31
N LYS A 239 -3.41 10.62 -8.27
CA LYS A 239 -3.20 11.68 -7.26
C LYS A 239 -2.20 12.75 -7.68
N PHE A 240 -1.51 12.55 -8.80
CA PHE A 240 -0.49 13.49 -9.27
C PHE A 240 -1.05 14.92 -9.34
N LEU A 241 -0.32 15.84 -8.73
CA LEU A 241 -0.52 17.29 -8.87
C LEU A 241 0.85 17.95 -9.07
N PRO A 242 1.00 18.90 -10.01
CA PRO A 242 2.25 19.63 -10.21
C PRO A 242 2.77 20.27 -8.92
N GLU A 243 1.86 20.81 -8.10
CA GLU A 243 2.18 21.51 -6.85
C GLU A 243 2.78 20.54 -5.80
N THR A 244 2.33 19.28 -5.77
CA THR A 244 2.91 18.28 -4.85
C THR A 244 4.31 17.87 -5.29
N LEU A 245 4.55 17.79 -6.60
CA LEU A 245 5.89 17.52 -7.12
C LEU A 245 6.85 18.70 -6.85
N GLU A 246 6.39 19.94 -7.02
CA GLU A 246 7.21 21.13 -6.75
C GLU A 246 7.54 21.29 -5.25
N ALA A 247 6.64 20.85 -4.36
CA ALA A 247 6.80 20.93 -2.91
C ALA A 247 7.54 19.73 -2.29
N ALA A 248 7.80 18.67 -3.08
CA ALA A 248 8.39 17.44 -2.59
C ALA A 248 9.86 17.61 -2.15
N ASP A 249 10.25 16.89 -1.10
CA ASP A 249 11.65 16.84 -0.62
C ASP A 249 12.46 15.79 -1.41
N GLY A 250 12.55 15.99 -2.71
CA GLY A 250 13.28 15.11 -3.63
C GLY A 250 12.74 15.20 -5.06
N THR A 251 13.37 14.44 -5.95
CA THR A 251 13.01 14.41 -7.37
C THR A 251 12.87 12.96 -7.84
N PRO A 252 11.76 12.58 -8.50
CA PRO A 252 11.65 11.28 -9.14
C PRO A 252 12.76 11.03 -10.15
N ASP A 253 13.26 9.80 -10.25
CA ASP A 253 14.25 9.42 -11.27
C ASP A 253 13.69 9.61 -12.68
N ARG A 254 12.40 9.33 -12.84
CA ARG A 254 11.67 9.55 -14.11
C ARG A 254 10.24 10.02 -13.83
N VAL A 255 9.70 10.77 -14.78
CA VAL A 255 8.29 11.18 -14.81
C VAL A 255 7.73 10.85 -16.19
N VAL A 256 6.64 10.10 -16.25
CA VAL A 256 5.94 9.72 -17.48
C VAL A 256 4.46 10.10 -17.39
N ASP A 257 3.76 10.14 -18.53
CA ASP A 257 2.37 10.57 -18.53
C ASP A 257 1.44 9.50 -17.92
N SER A 258 1.72 8.21 -18.18
CA SER A 258 0.96 7.09 -17.61
C SER A 258 1.80 5.82 -17.52
N PHE A 259 1.26 4.78 -16.89
CA PHE A 259 1.87 3.45 -16.90
C PHE A 259 2.01 2.86 -18.33
N ALA A 260 1.19 3.30 -19.27
CA ALA A 260 1.27 2.89 -20.67
C ALA A 260 2.63 3.23 -21.34
N ASP A 261 3.38 4.20 -20.79
CA ASP A 261 4.68 4.64 -21.30
C ASP A 261 5.84 3.82 -20.70
N VAL A 262 5.60 3.06 -19.64
CA VAL A 262 6.65 2.30 -18.94
C VAL A 262 7.34 1.24 -19.80
N PRO A 263 6.65 0.48 -20.67
CA PRO A 263 7.33 -0.44 -21.59
C PRO A 263 8.37 0.26 -22.47
N ALA A 264 8.07 1.45 -23.00
CA ALA A 264 9.02 2.23 -23.80
C ALA A 264 10.22 2.70 -22.96
N LEU A 265 9.99 3.12 -21.71
CA LEU A 265 11.04 3.50 -20.75
C LEU A 265 12.00 2.32 -20.48
N LEU A 266 11.50 1.09 -20.47
CA LEU A 266 12.28 -0.14 -20.31
C LEU A 266 12.90 -0.65 -21.64
N GLY A 267 12.60 0.03 -22.76
CA GLY A 267 13.04 -0.39 -24.10
C GLY A 267 12.38 -1.68 -24.59
N LEU A 268 11.21 -2.00 -24.07
CA LEU A 268 10.41 -3.10 -24.58
C LEU A 268 9.74 -2.67 -25.90
N ALA A 269 9.74 -3.55 -26.89
CA ALA A 269 9.05 -3.30 -28.15
C ALA A 269 7.53 -3.17 -27.90
N GLN A 270 6.91 -2.21 -28.57
CA GLN A 270 5.44 -2.11 -28.63
C GLN A 270 4.87 -3.19 -29.54
#